data_92f36abb0c6871e5e3ca83a8ba6bf0c8
#
_entry.id   92f36abb0c6871e5e3ca83a8ba6bf0c8
#
_cell.length_a   1.000
_cell.length_b   1.000
_cell.length_c   1.000
_cell.angle_alpha   90.00
_cell.angle_beta   90.00
_cell.angle_gamma   90.00
#
_symmetry.space_group_name_H-M   'P 1'
#
loop_
_entity.id
_entity.type
_entity.pdbx_description
1 polymer ?
#
loop_
_entity_poly.entity_id
_entity_poly.type
_entity_poly.pdbx_seq_one_letter_code
_entity_poly.pdbx_strand_id
1 'polypeptide(L)'
;MRFLKFNIQCGRRESLSALALCVSMLCFYFQPASASLIPDELKGIGITEHLGDQVFLDDYTFKDETGKDVKLAEYFHPGRPVLLTLVYYACPNLCNFLLNGLVKSLKTLDWTPGQKFEIVTLSINPKEKPPLAEKKKAAYLESYGRKGAGAGWHFLTGDEGQVRKLADQVGFGYRYEPQDDQYAHSAAMFVLTPEGKISRYLYGIEFKNTDLRLSFLEASNGKIGTIMDRILLFCYRYDPQTRKYSIYLTKVMQAGCGLTLLIFGGYLALFWRRERKGA
;
A
#
# COMPACT_ATOMS: atom_id res chain seq x y z
N MET A 1 16.33 58.00 56.83
CA MET A 1 15.99 56.74 56.13
C MET A 1 15.07 57.09 54.91
N ARG A 2 15.67 57.10 53.74
CA ARG A 2 14.92 57.40 52.46
C ARG A 2 14.74 56.07 51.73
N PHE A 3 13.49 55.64 51.61
CA PHE A 3 13.12 54.51 50.77
C PHE A 3 13.09 54.94 49.31
N LEU A 4 13.92 54.39 48.47
CA LEU A 4 13.86 54.47 47.02
C LEU A 4 12.69 53.61 46.51
N LYS A 5 11.66 54.21 45.95
CA LYS A 5 10.61 53.57 45.16
C LYS A 5 11.20 53.37 43.73
N PHE A 6 11.46 52.10 43.39
CA PHE A 6 11.83 51.73 42.01
C PHE A 6 10.56 51.65 41.17
N ASN A 7 10.46 52.50 40.18
CA ASN A 7 9.29 52.57 39.29
C ASN A 7 9.51 51.64 38.14
N ILE A 8 8.83 50.46 38.14
CA ILE A 8 8.82 49.51 37.04
C ILE A 8 7.67 49.88 36.11
N GLN A 9 7.91 50.80 35.24
CA GLN A 9 6.98 51.14 34.14
C GLN A 9 7.79 51.39 32.86
N CYS A 10 8.38 50.34 32.31
CA CYS A 10 8.80 50.37 30.91
C CYS A 10 8.95 48.94 30.42
N GLY A 11 8.30 48.53 29.36
CA GLY A 11 8.58 47.28 28.70
C GLY A 11 7.43 46.53 28.04
N ARG A 12 6.17 46.97 28.21
CA ARG A 12 5.03 46.19 27.68
C ARG A 12 4.66 46.49 26.21
N ARG A 13 5.13 47.61 25.67
CA ARG A 13 4.84 48.01 24.28
C ARG A 13 5.92 47.53 23.28
N GLU A 14 7.17 47.37 23.71
CA GLU A 14 8.23 46.92 22.83
C GLU A 14 8.27 45.41 22.63
N SER A 15 7.77 44.63 23.62
CA SER A 15 7.69 43.19 23.49
C SER A 15 6.59 42.70 22.51
N LEU A 16 5.52 43.45 22.36
CA LEU A 16 4.45 43.15 21.43
C LEU A 16 4.84 43.43 19.96
N SER A 17 5.65 44.49 19.75
CA SER A 17 6.16 44.80 18.41
C SER A 17 7.25 43.78 17.94
N ALA A 18 8.11 43.33 18.85
CA ALA A 18 9.07 42.28 18.57
C ALA A 18 8.41 40.93 18.27
N LEU A 19 7.36 40.56 19.02
CA LEU A 19 6.59 39.35 18.77
C LEU A 19 5.84 39.37 17.42
N ALA A 20 5.25 40.54 17.07
CA ALA A 20 4.59 40.74 15.78
C ALA A 20 5.56 40.66 14.60
N LEU A 21 6.80 41.18 14.75
CA LEU A 21 7.86 41.06 13.75
C LEU A 21 8.37 39.61 13.59
N CYS A 22 8.50 38.84 14.66
CA CYS A 22 8.87 37.43 14.60
C CYS A 22 7.77 36.59 13.93
N VAL A 23 6.50 36.84 14.23
CA VAL A 23 5.36 36.12 13.60
C VAL A 23 5.24 36.47 12.12
N SER A 24 5.47 37.73 11.72
CA SER A 24 5.46 38.12 10.31
C SER A 24 6.66 37.54 9.53
N MET A 25 7.84 37.41 10.14
CA MET A 25 8.99 36.72 9.54
C MET A 25 8.75 35.21 9.36
N LEU A 26 8.11 34.54 10.32
CA LEU A 26 7.73 33.12 10.21
C LEU A 26 6.71 32.85 9.10
N CYS A 27 5.80 33.78 8.84
CA CYS A 27 4.84 33.66 7.72
C CYS A 27 5.49 33.79 6.33
N PHE A 28 6.63 34.48 6.21
CA PHE A 28 7.35 34.61 4.92
C PHE A 28 8.09 33.35 4.50
N TYR A 29 8.37 32.42 5.43
CA TYR A 29 9.04 31.14 5.11
C TYR A 29 8.08 30.02 4.69
N PHE A 30 6.77 30.22 4.80
CA PHE A 30 5.76 29.31 4.25
C PHE A 30 5.33 29.74 2.86
N GLN A 31 6.26 29.76 1.91
CA GLN A 31 5.87 29.79 0.50
C GLN A 31 5.34 28.38 0.13
N PRO A 32 4.12 28.25 -0.42
CA PRO A 32 3.69 26.99 -0.97
C PRO A 32 4.68 26.61 -2.07
N ALA A 33 5.26 25.43 -1.96
CA ALA A 33 6.11 24.87 -3.00
C ALA A 33 5.34 24.93 -4.32
N SER A 34 5.87 25.67 -5.27
CA SER A 34 5.31 25.77 -6.61
C SER A 34 5.14 24.34 -7.16
N ALA A 35 3.95 24.03 -7.66
CA ALA A 35 3.67 22.76 -8.30
C ALA A 35 4.77 22.47 -9.31
N SER A 36 5.54 21.41 -9.10
CA SER A 36 6.56 20.98 -10.03
C SER A 36 5.88 20.66 -11.35
N LEU A 37 6.20 21.41 -12.40
CA LEU A 37 5.80 21.07 -13.75
C LEU A 37 6.32 19.66 -14.02
N ILE A 38 5.41 18.68 -14.16
CA ILE A 38 5.79 17.33 -14.56
C ILE A 38 6.42 17.46 -15.95
N PRO A 39 7.66 17.03 -16.17
CA PRO A 39 8.27 17.06 -17.50
C PRO A 39 7.38 16.36 -18.51
N ASP A 40 7.33 16.87 -19.74
CA ASP A 40 6.47 16.32 -20.79
C ASP A 40 6.74 14.83 -21.04
N GLU A 41 7.97 14.40 -20.81
CA GLU A 41 8.40 13.00 -20.89
C GLU A 41 7.70 12.08 -19.86
N LEU A 42 7.20 12.62 -18.75
CA LEU A 42 6.50 11.86 -17.72
C LEU A 42 4.97 12.04 -17.77
N LYS A 43 4.45 12.82 -18.70
CA LYS A 43 2.99 12.98 -18.87
C LYS A 43 2.34 11.65 -19.22
N GLY A 44 1.29 11.30 -18.50
CA GLY A 44 0.55 10.04 -18.69
C GLY A 44 1.26 8.80 -18.15
N ILE A 45 2.41 8.96 -17.46
CA ILE A 45 3.13 7.89 -16.76
C ILE A 45 3.03 8.17 -15.28
N GLY A 46 2.72 7.16 -14.49
CA GLY A 46 2.65 7.30 -13.04
C GLY A 46 1.49 6.53 -12.43
N ILE A 47 1.29 6.75 -11.13
CA ILE A 47 0.17 6.18 -10.40
C ILE A 47 -0.64 7.34 -9.80
N THR A 48 -1.93 7.36 -10.14
CA THR A 48 -2.93 8.17 -9.45
C THR A 48 -3.69 7.26 -8.50
N GLU A 49 -3.57 7.47 -7.20
CA GLU A 49 -4.19 6.56 -6.23
C GLU A 49 -5.72 6.78 -6.16
N HIS A 50 -6.47 5.72 -6.40
CA HIS A 50 -7.93 5.64 -6.31
C HIS A 50 -8.34 4.72 -5.16
N LEU A 51 -7.77 4.93 -3.96
CA LEU A 51 -8.03 4.09 -2.79
C LEU A 51 -9.52 4.12 -2.39
N GLY A 52 -10.09 2.93 -2.28
CA GLY A 52 -11.50 2.74 -1.95
C GLY A 52 -12.44 2.71 -3.15
N ASP A 53 -11.98 3.10 -4.34
CA ASP A 53 -12.79 3.07 -5.54
C ASP A 53 -13.08 1.63 -5.98
N GLN A 54 -14.25 1.47 -6.60
CA GLN A 54 -14.76 0.19 -7.06
C GLN A 54 -14.28 -0.10 -8.49
N VAL A 55 -13.61 -1.24 -8.70
CA VAL A 55 -13.35 -1.80 -10.03
C VAL A 55 -14.59 -2.60 -10.46
N PHE A 56 -15.15 -2.28 -11.62
CA PHE A 56 -16.34 -2.95 -12.16
C PHE A 56 -15.94 -4.25 -12.87
N LEU A 57 -15.74 -5.31 -12.10
CA LEU A 57 -15.11 -6.57 -12.51
C LEU A 57 -15.78 -7.25 -13.71
N ASP A 58 -17.09 -7.16 -13.83
CA ASP A 58 -17.88 -7.77 -14.91
C ASP A 58 -17.71 -7.08 -16.27
N ASP A 59 -17.21 -5.84 -16.26
CA ASP A 59 -16.99 -5.04 -17.46
C ASP A 59 -15.75 -5.47 -18.28
N TYR A 60 -14.90 -6.33 -17.68
CA TYR A 60 -13.62 -6.70 -18.27
C TYR A 60 -13.61 -8.15 -18.70
N THR A 61 -13.26 -8.35 -19.98
CA THR A 61 -13.04 -9.66 -20.59
C THR A 61 -11.62 -9.71 -21.15
N PHE A 62 -10.87 -10.73 -20.76
CA PHE A 62 -9.50 -10.96 -21.18
C PHE A 62 -9.35 -12.39 -21.72
N LYS A 63 -8.18 -12.70 -22.27
CA LYS A 63 -7.81 -14.10 -22.56
C LYS A 63 -6.85 -14.59 -21.49
N ASP A 64 -7.14 -15.76 -20.94
CA ASP A 64 -6.22 -16.45 -20.06
C ASP A 64 -5.03 -17.04 -20.82
N GLU A 65 -4.10 -17.62 -20.12
CA GLU A 65 -2.89 -18.25 -20.68
C GLU A 65 -3.20 -19.43 -21.63
N THR A 66 -4.41 -20.00 -21.55
CA THR A 66 -4.86 -21.07 -22.47
C THR A 66 -5.55 -20.53 -23.73
N GLY A 67 -5.82 -19.21 -23.76
CA GLY A 67 -6.52 -18.54 -24.85
C GLY A 67 -8.05 -18.48 -24.69
N LYS A 68 -8.59 -18.97 -23.56
CA LYS A 68 -10.01 -18.87 -23.25
C LYS A 68 -10.36 -17.44 -22.87
N ASP A 69 -11.52 -16.96 -23.34
CA ASP A 69 -12.11 -15.71 -22.88
C ASP A 69 -12.65 -15.88 -21.45
N VAL A 70 -12.20 -14.98 -20.55
CA VAL A 70 -12.53 -15.01 -19.14
C VAL A 70 -12.91 -13.62 -18.64
N LYS A 71 -13.89 -13.52 -17.78
CA LYS A 71 -14.20 -12.27 -17.09
C LYS A 71 -13.24 -12.07 -15.93
N LEU A 72 -12.83 -10.82 -15.69
CA LEU A 72 -11.99 -10.48 -14.55
C LEU A 72 -12.63 -10.92 -13.22
N ALA A 73 -13.95 -10.86 -13.12
CA ALA A 73 -14.72 -11.31 -11.96
C ALA A 73 -14.50 -12.79 -11.60
N GLU A 74 -14.13 -13.66 -12.54
CA GLU A 74 -13.91 -15.09 -12.29
C GLU A 74 -12.75 -15.34 -11.30
N TYR A 75 -11.85 -14.38 -11.12
CA TYR A 75 -10.72 -14.47 -10.20
C TYR A 75 -10.99 -13.89 -8.80
N PHE A 76 -12.19 -13.34 -8.57
CA PHE A 76 -12.56 -12.74 -7.32
C PHE A 76 -13.46 -13.67 -6.51
N HIS A 77 -12.94 -14.16 -5.41
CA HIS A 77 -13.62 -15.15 -4.56
C HIS A 77 -13.87 -14.58 -3.16
N PRO A 78 -14.99 -14.94 -2.50
CA PRO A 78 -15.31 -14.46 -1.16
C PRO A 78 -14.16 -14.68 -0.17
N GLY A 79 -13.74 -13.60 0.49
CA GLY A 79 -12.70 -13.62 1.52
C GLY A 79 -11.27 -13.71 1.00
N ARG A 80 -11.04 -13.81 -0.31
CA ARG A 80 -9.70 -13.81 -0.91
C ARG A 80 -9.43 -12.51 -1.65
N PRO A 81 -8.47 -11.68 -1.21
CA PRO A 81 -8.04 -10.51 -1.95
C PRO A 81 -7.31 -10.90 -3.23
N VAL A 82 -7.28 -9.98 -4.18
CA VAL A 82 -6.59 -10.16 -5.45
C VAL A 82 -5.41 -9.20 -5.55
N LEU A 83 -4.24 -9.73 -5.87
CA LEU A 83 -3.07 -8.92 -6.25
C LEU A 83 -3.06 -8.77 -7.77
N LEU A 84 -3.37 -7.57 -8.25
CA LEU A 84 -3.32 -7.23 -9.66
C LEU A 84 -1.96 -6.63 -10.01
N THR A 85 -1.31 -7.14 -11.07
CA THR A 85 -0.08 -6.61 -11.63
C THR A 85 -0.29 -6.28 -13.10
N LEU A 86 0.08 -5.06 -13.50
CA LEU A 86 0.03 -4.59 -14.87
C LEU A 86 1.47 -4.51 -15.41
N VAL A 87 1.81 -5.38 -16.34
CA VAL A 87 3.16 -5.55 -16.89
C VAL A 87 3.07 -5.86 -18.39
N TYR A 88 4.18 -5.91 -19.11
CA TYR A 88 4.21 -6.59 -20.41
C TYR A 88 5.26 -7.71 -20.39
N TYR A 89 4.92 -8.84 -20.97
CA TYR A 89 5.69 -10.09 -20.80
C TYR A 89 7.03 -10.07 -21.52
N ALA A 90 7.14 -9.37 -22.63
CA ALA A 90 8.37 -9.22 -23.40
C ALA A 90 9.32 -8.17 -22.83
N CYS A 91 8.97 -7.51 -21.70
CA CYS A 91 9.81 -6.49 -21.07
C CYS A 91 11.19 -7.01 -20.74
N PRO A 92 12.27 -6.37 -21.20
CA PRO A 92 13.62 -6.80 -20.87
C PRO A 92 14.06 -6.49 -19.43
N ASN A 93 13.42 -5.51 -18.76
CA ASN A 93 13.91 -4.92 -17.53
C ASN A 93 12.85 -4.87 -16.39
N LEU A 94 12.14 -3.76 -16.26
CA LEU A 94 11.37 -3.39 -15.07
C LEU A 94 10.29 -4.41 -14.66
N CYS A 95 9.54 -4.95 -15.63
CA CYS A 95 8.48 -5.91 -15.35
C CYS A 95 9.05 -7.22 -14.78
N ASN A 96 10.22 -7.65 -15.28
CA ASN A 96 10.91 -8.83 -14.75
C ASN A 96 11.39 -8.55 -13.31
N PHE A 97 11.93 -7.36 -13.02
CA PHE A 97 12.34 -7.01 -11.64
C PHE A 97 11.15 -6.99 -10.69
N LEU A 98 10.02 -6.42 -11.10
CA LEU A 98 8.79 -6.40 -10.28
C LEU A 98 8.29 -7.81 -9.96
N LEU A 99 8.13 -8.66 -10.97
CA LEU A 99 7.64 -10.02 -10.78
C LEU A 99 8.66 -10.91 -10.04
N ASN A 100 9.97 -10.73 -10.26
CA ASN A 100 11.01 -11.42 -9.50
C ASN A 100 11.00 -11.00 -8.03
N GLY A 101 10.82 -9.71 -7.74
CA GLY A 101 10.66 -9.20 -6.38
C GLY A 101 9.41 -9.76 -5.71
N LEU A 102 8.31 -9.88 -6.45
CA LEU A 102 7.09 -10.54 -5.97
C LEU A 102 7.37 -12.00 -5.61
N VAL A 103 8.00 -12.78 -6.50
CA VAL A 103 8.39 -14.18 -6.23
C VAL A 103 9.24 -14.30 -4.98
N LYS A 104 10.25 -13.42 -4.82
CA LYS A 104 11.11 -13.40 -3.62
C LYS A 104 10.29 -13.23 -2.34
N SER A 105 9.32 -12.32 -2.35
CA SER A 105 8.43 -12.08 -1.21
C SER A 105 7.45 -13.23 -0.97
N LEU A 106 6.88 -13.80 -2.02
CA LEU A 106 5.97 -14.94 -1.94
C LEU A 106 6.65 -16.20 -1.37
N LYS A 107 7.95 -16.41 -1.65
CA LYS A 107 8.71 -17.54 -1.09
C LYS A 107 8.78 -17.49 0.44
N THR A 108 8.79 -16.29 1.01
CA THR A 108 8.87 -16.07 2.46
C THR A 108 7.49 -15.94 3.13
N LEU A 109 6.42 -15.86 2.34
CA LEU A 109 5.05 -15.83 2.82
C LEU A 109 4.52 -17.26 3.01
N ASP A 110 3.91 -17.54 4.18
CA ASP A 110 3.33 -18.87 4.47
C ASP A 110 2.10 -19.21 3.63
N TRP A 111 1.53 -18.21 2.96
CA TRP A 111 0.31 -18.34 2.16
C TRP A 111 0.65 -18.61 0.69
N THR A 112 -0.18 -19.44 0.06
CA THR A 112 -0.03 -19.80 -1.36
C THR A 112 -1.16 -19.14 -2.17
N PRO A 113 -0.89 -18.59 -3.36
CA PRO A 113 -1.92 -18.16 -4.31
C PRO A 113 -2.94 -19.28 -4.56
N GLY A 114 -4.21 -18.94 -4.69
CA GLY A 114 -5.31 -19.90 -4.83
C GLY A 114 -5.89 -20.40 -3.50
N GLN A 115 -5.22 -20.16 -2.36
CA GLN A 115 -5.69 -20.57 -1.04
C GLN A 115 -6.19 -19.37 -0.20
N LYS A 116 -5.38 -18.35 -0.05
CA LYS A 116 -5.69 -17.18 0.78
C LYS A 116 -5.84 -15.90 -0.03
N PHE A 117 -5.32 -15.84 -1.22
CA PHE A 117 -5.37 -14.71 -2.15
C PHE A 117 -5.19 -15.22 -3.57
N GLU A 118 -5.55 -14.40 -4.55
CA GLU A 118 -5.30 -14.64 -5.97
C GLU A 118 -4.28 -13.64 -6.50
N ILE A 119 -3.59 -13.99 -7.58
CA ILE A 119 -2.73 -13.09 -8.34
C ILE A 119 -3.21 -13.05 -9.78
N VAL A 120 -3.49 -11.85 -10.28
CA VAL A 120 -3.81 -11.59 -11.67
C VAL A 120 -2.70 -10.73 -12.28
N THR A 121 -1.98 -11.27 -13.24
CA THR A 121 -0.94 -10.59 -14.00
C THR A 121 -1.47 -10.35 -15.41
N LEU A 122 -1.72 -9.07 -15.76
CA LEU A 122 -2.28 -8.69 -17.05
C LEU A 122 -1.21 -7.99 -17.89
N SER A 123 -1.07 -8.42 -19.15
CA SER A 123 -0.23 -7.70 -20.09
C SER A 123 -0.86 -6.39 -20.53
N ILE A 124 -0.08 -5.30 -20.47
CA ILE A 124 -0.46 -3.98 -21.02
C ILE A 124 -0.12 -3.83 -22.50
N ASN A 125 0.54 -4.83 -23.10
CA ASN A 125 0.87 -4.83 -24.53
C ASN A 125 -0.18 -5.62 -25.32
N PRO A 126 -1.05 -4.99 -26.11
CA PRO A 126 -2.11 -5.68 -26.85
C PRO A 126 -1.57 -6.59 -27.97
N LYS A 127 -0.29 -6.46 -28.32
CA LYS A 127 0.38 -7.34 -29.30
C LYS A 127 0.70 -8.72 -28.69
N GLU A 128 0.80 -8.84 -27.36
CA GLU A 128 1.11 -10.09 -26.67
C GLU A 128 -0.10 -11.03 -26.67
N LYS A 129 0.18 -12.31 -26.83
CA LYS A 129 -0.83 -13.36 -27.05
C LYS A 129 -0.71 -14.45 -25.97
N PRO A 130 -1.77 -15.26 -25.75
CA PRO A 130 -1.80 -16.30 -24.73
C PRO A 130 -0.59 -17.24 -24.66
N PRO A 131 0.02 -17.69 -25.78
CA PRO A 131 1.20 -18.57 -25.68
C PRO A 131 2.39 -17.92 -24.97
N LEU A 132 2.55 -16.58 -25.04
CA LEU A 132 3.59 -15.90 -24.28
C LEU A 132 3.21 -15.79 -22.79
N ALA A 133 1.93 -15.58 -22.48
CA ALA A 133 1.40 -15.59 -21.10
C ALA A 133 1.63 -16.98 -20.45
N GLU A 134 1.31 -18.06 -21.17
CA GLU A 134 1.55 -19.44 -20.70
C GLU A 134 3.03 -19.69 -20.39
N LYS A 135 3.93 -19.32 -21.32
CA LYS A 135 5.37 -19.44 -21.11
C LYS A 135 5.85 -18.66 -19.88
N LYS A 136 5.34 -17.44 -19.69
CA LYS A 136 5.69 -16.62 -18.52
C LYS A 136 5.13 -17.22 -17.23
N LYS A 137 3.87 -17.66 -17.23
CA LYS A 137 3.28 -18.38 -16.08
C LYS A 137 4.13 -19.57 -15.68
N ALA A 138 4.50 -20.44 -16.62
CA ALA A 138 5.33 -21.60 -16.34
C ALA A 138 6.67 -21.22 -15.69
N ALA A 139 7.37 -20.22 -16.25
CA ALA A 139 8.65 -19.76 -15.73
C ALA A 139 8.56 -19.19 -14.32
N TYR A 140 7.51 -18.39 -14.02
CA TYR A 140 7.34 -17.82 -12.68
C TYR A 140 6.86 -18.84 -11.66
N LEU A 141 6.04 -19.83 -12.03
CA LEU A 141 5.66 -20.94 -11.17
C LEU A 141 6.86 -21.85 -10.85
N GLU A 142 7.70 -22.13 -11.82
CA GLU A 142 8.97 -22.85 -11.62
C GLU A 142 9.89 -22.08 -10.66
N SER A 143 10.10 -20.79 -10.93
CA SER A 143 10.89 -19.92 -10.06
C SER A 143 10.33 -19.85 -8.64
N TYR A 144 9.00 -19.80 -8.45
CA TYR A 144 8.36 -19.79 -7.15
C TYR A 144 8.53 -21.12 -6.42
N GLY A 145 8.39 -22.24 -7.12
CA GLY A 145 8.68 -23.59 -6.65
C GLY A 145 7.66 -24.19 -5.68
N ARG A 146 6.52 -23.50 -5.39
CA ARG A 146 5.51 -24.00 -4.48
C ARG A 146 4.36 -24.67 -5.24
N LYS A 147 4.13 -25.95 -4.94
CA LYS A 147 3.05 -26.74 -5.57
C LYS A 147 1.68 -26.12 -5.32
N GLY A 148 0.81 -26.19 -6.33
CA GLY A 148 -0.57 -25.67 -6.26
C GLY A 148 -0.73 -24.17 -6.54
N ALA A 149 0.35 -23.40 -6.60
CA ALA A 149 0.29 -21.96 -6.85
C ALA A 149 -0.31 -21.60 -8.23
N GLY A 150 -0.19 -22.50 -9.20
CA GLY A 150 -0.73 -22.29 -10.55
C GLY A 150 -2.25 -22.12 -10.61
N ALA A 151 -2.96 -22.64 -9.63
CA ALA A 151 -4.42 -22.48 -9.51
C ALA A 151 -4.84 -21.06 -9.09
N GLY A 152 -3.93 -20.27 -8.49
CA GLY A 152 -4.23 -18.93 -8.02
C GLY A 152 -3.32 -17.84 -8.59
N TRP A 153 -2.53 -18.15 -9.60
CA TRP A 153 -1.73 -17.15 -10.31
C TRP A 153 -2.05 -17.20 -11.81
N HIS A 154 -2.74 -16.18 -12.28
CA HIS A 154 -3.33 -16.10 -13.62
C HIS A 154 -2.58 -15.08 -14.46
N PHE A 155 -2.29 -15.43 -15.72
CA PHE A 155 -1.57 -14.57 -16.66
C PHE A 155 -2.49 -14.25 -17.84
N LEU A 156 -2.89 -12.99 -17.95
CA LEU A 156 -3.91 -12.55 -18.90
C LEU A 156 -3.32 -11.70 -20.02
N THR A 157 -3.97 -11.76 -21.16
CA THR A 157 -3.76 -10.86 -22.30
C THR A 157 -5.09 -10.23 -22.73
N GLY A 158 -5.07 -9.05 -23.31
CA GLY A 158 -6.28 -8.34 -23.70
C GLY A 158 -6.07 -7.43 -24.91
N ASP A 159 -7.18 -6.90 -25.42
CA ASP A 159 -7.15 -5.81 -26.37
C ASP A 159 -6.82 -4.49 -25.69
N GLU A 160 -6.38 -3.50 -26.50
CA GLU A 160 -5.94 -2.20 -25.99
C GLU A 160 -7.04 -1.46 -25.20
N GLY A 161 -8.30 -1.54 -25.67
CA GLY A 161 -9.41 -0.84 -25.04
C GLY A 161 -9.71 -1.37 -23.65
N GLN A 162 -9.80 -2.69 -23.48
CA GLN A 162 -10.05 -3.33 -22.19
C GLN A 162 -8.91 -3.10 -21.21
N VAL A 163 -7.66 -3.26 -21.68
CA VAL A 163 -6.47 -3.06 -20.86
C VAL A 163 -6.35 -1.61 -20.41
N ARG A 164 -6.55 -0.65 -21.33
CA ARG A 164 -6.49 0.78 -21.00
C ARG A 164 -7.58 1.15 -19.99
N LYS A 165 -8.81 0.71 -20.21
CA LYS A 165 -9.94 0.96 -19.31
C LYS A 165 -9.66 0.48 -17.89
N LEU A 166 -9.10 -0.74 -17.72
CA LEU A 166 -8.73 -1.26 -16.40
C LEU A 166 -7.57 -0.48 -15.79
N ALA A 167 -6.53 -0.18 -16.57
CA ALA A 167 -5.39 0.59 -16.12
C ALA A 167 -5.80 1.98 -15.61
N ASP A 168 -6.63 2.69 -16.37
CA ASP A 168 -7.14 4.01 -15.96
C ASP A 168 -8.00 3.91 -14.69
N GLN A 169 -8.81 2.86 -14.55
CA GLN A 169 -9.65 2.66 -13.37
C GLN A 169 -8.82 2.38 -12.11
N VAL A 170 -7.69 1.68 -12.22
CA VAL A 170 -6.78 1.49 -11.09
C VAL A 170 -5.72 2.60 -10.98
N GLY A 171 -5.82 3.65 -11.80
CA GLY A 171 -4.92 4.80 -11.79
C GLY A 171 -3.50 4.50 -12.28
N PHE A 172 -3.34 3.51 -13.18
CA PHE A 172 -2.05 3.11 -13.74
C PHE A 172 -1.79 3.79 -15.08
N GLY A 173 -1.06 4.90 -15.06
CA GLY A 173 -0.59 5.58 -16.27
C GLY A 173 0.58 4.86 -16.92
N TYR A 174 0.43 4.56 -18.21
CA TYR A 174 1.51 4.01 -19.05
C TYR A 174 1.45 4.56 -20.47
N ARG A 175 2.57 4.59 -21.18
CA ARG A 175 2.68 5.11 -22.52
C ARG A 175 3.58 4.20 -23.36
N TYR A 176 3.16 3.94 -24.62
CA TYR A 176 3.99 3.27 -25.58
C TYR A 176 5.03 4.23 -26.17
N GLU A 177 6.29 3.81 -26.20
CA GLU A 177 7.43 4.56 -26.76
C GLU A 177 7.84 3.89 -28.08
N PRO A 178 7.45 4.45 -29.23
CA PRO A 178 7.68 3.83 -30.53
C PRO A 178 9.16 3.68 -30.90
N GLN A 179 10.02 4.54 -30.34
CA GLN A 179 11.47 4.54 -30.62
C GLN A 179 12.14 3.27 -30.14
N ASP A 180 11.71 2.77 -28.98
CA ASP A 180 12.30 1.60 -28.32
C ASP A 180 11.41 0.35 -28.39
N ASP A 181 10.21 0.46 -28.99
CA ASP A 181 9.13 -0.56 -28.96
C ASP A 181 8.84 -1.06 -27.54
N GLN A 182 8.81 -0.13 -26.58
CA GLN A 182 8.62 -0.42 -25.15
C GLN A 182 7.46 0.40 -24.56
N TYR A 183 7.02 0.00 -23.36
CA TYR A 183 6.06 0.74 -22.59
C TYR A 183 6.75 1.37 -21.37
N ALA A 184 6.66 2.71 -21.29
CA ALA A 184 7.06 3.44 -20.10
C ALA A 184 5.93 3.39 -19.07
N HIS A 185 6.22 2.88 -17.86
CA HIS A 185 5.26 2.76 -16.78
C HIS A 185 5.95 2.75 -15.41
N SER A 186 5.18 3.00 -14.36
CA SER A 186 5.67 2.89 -12.98
C SER A 186 5.68 1.45 -12.47
N ALA A 187 6.56 1.14 -11.53
CA ALA A 187 6.56 -0.14 -10.83
C ALA A 187 5.58 -0.10 -9.65
N ALA A 188 4.41 -0.68 -9.83
CA ALA A 188 3.40 -0.81 -8.79
C ALA A 188 2.56 -2.07 -8.97
N MET A 189 2.02 -2.57 -7.84
CA MET A 189 1.00 -3.61 -7.80
C MET A 189 -0.20 -3.11 -7.01
N PHE A 190 -1.37 -3.68 -7.29
CA PHE A 190 -2.64 -3.24 -6.72
C PHE A 190 -3.25 -4.38 -5.92
N VAL A 191 -3.56 -4.13 -4.65
CA VAL A 191 -4.30 -5.08 -3.82
C VAL A 191 -5.76 -4.68 -3.83
N LEU A 192 -6.60 -5.58 -4.33
CA LEU A 192 -8.03 -5.41 -4.43
C LEU A 192 -8.75 -6.28 -3.38
N THR A 193 -9.85 -5.78 -2.84
CA THR A 193 -10.71 -6.59 -1.96
C THR A 193 -11.42 -7.69 -2.77
N PRO A 194 -11.99 -8.71 -2.12
CA PRO A 194 -12.81 -9.71 -2.80
C PRO A 194 -13.98 -9.13 -3.60
N GLU A 195 -14.44 -7.95 -3.24
CA GLU A 195 -15.53 -7.22 -3.91
C GLU A 195 -15.01 -6.29 -5.02
N GLY A 196 -13.69 -6.25 -5.26
CA GLY A 196 -13.08 -5.43 -6.32
C GLY A 196 -12.78 -3.99 -5.93
N LYS A 197 -12.78 -3.62 -4.63
CA LYS A 197 -12.33 -2.28 -4.21
C LYS A 197 -10.82 -2.20 -4.13
N ILE A 198 -10.25 -1.09 -4.53
CA ILE A 198 -8.81 -0.83 -4.44
C ILE A 198 -8.43 -0.60 -2.98
N SER A 199 -7.74 -1.57 -2.38
CA SER A 199 -7.37 -1.53 -0.96
C SER A 199 -6.00 -0.90 -0.74
N ARG A 200 -4.98 -1.26 -1.56
CA ARG A 200 -3.60 -0.77 -1.40
C ARG A 200 -2.85 -0.74 -2.73
N TYR A 201 -1.89 0.16 -2.77
CA TYR A 201 -0.85 0.22 -3.80
C TYR A 201 0.47 -0.22 -3.17
N LEU A 202 1.18 -1.13 -3.83
CA LEU A 202 2.51 -1.59 -3.43
C LEU A 202 3.51 -1.11 -4.49
N TYR A 203 4.41 -0.24 -4.10
CA TYR A 203 5.35 0.44 -5.01
C TYR A 203 6.73 -0.21 -5.02
N GLY A 204 7.39 -0.11 -6.16
CA GLY A 204 8.76 -0.54 -6.35
C GLY A 204 8.89 -1.99 -6.82
N ILE A 205 10.08 -2.54 -6.67
CA ILE A 205 10.46 -3.88 -7.14
C ILE A 205 10.88 -4.81 -6.01
N GLU A 206 10.95 -4.31 -4.78
CA GLU A 206 11.22 -5.08 -3.57
C GLU A 206 10.08 -4.91 -2.58
N PHE A 207 9.49 -6.01 -2.17
CA PHE A 207 8.34 -6.03 -1.28
C PHE A 207 8.71 -6.75 0.02
N LYS A 208 8.50 -6.08 1.15
CA LYS A 208 8.63 -6.75 2.44
C LYS A 208 7.48 -7.73 2.62
N ASN A 209 7.78 -8.91 3.14
CA ASN A 209 6.76 -9.92 3.49
C ASN A 209 5.66 -9.33 4.38
N THR A 210 6.05 -8.52 5.38
CA THR A 210 5.10 -7.85 6.29
C THR A 210 4.14 -6.93 5.54
N ASP A 211 4.61 -6.15 4.58
CA ASP A 211 3.77 -5.21 3.84
C ASP A 211 2.77 -5.96 2.95
N LEU A 212 3.23 -7.02 2.27
CA LEU A 212 2.38 -7.87 1.45
C LEU A 212 1.34 -8.62 2.30
N ARG A 213 1.76 -9.19 3.44
CA ARG A 213 0.88 -9.90 4.38
C ARG A 213 -0.19 -8.98 4.96
N LEU A 214 0.20 -7.79 5.43
CA LEU A 214 -0.72 -6.83 6.03
C LEU A 214 -1.69 -6.25 5.01
N SER A 215 -1.25 -5.99 3.77
CA SER A 215 -2.15 -5.52 2.71
C SER A 215 -3.22 -6.57 2.34
N PHE A 216 -2.88 -7.85 2.31
CA PHE A 216 -3.87 -8.91 2.11
C PHE A 216 -4.84 -9.05 3.28
N LEU A 217 -4.34 -8.94 4.53
CA LEU A 217 -5.19 -8.95 5.72
C LEU A 217 -6.20 -7.82 5.72
N GLU A 218 -5.75 -6.61 5.42
CA GLU A 218 -6.60 -5.43 5.29
C GLU A 218 -7.65 -5.61 4.20
N ALA A 219 -7.23 -6.01 3.00
CA ALA A 219 -8.11 -6.19 1.86
C ALA A 219 -9.17 -7.26 2.09
N SER A 220 -8.87 -8.28 2.89
CA SER A 220 -9.84 -9.33 3.26
C SER A 220 -10.76 -8.96 4.43
N ASN A 221 -10.64 -7.74 4.99
CA ASN A 221 -11.31 -7.33 6.23
C ASN A 221 -11.04 -8.32 7.39
N GLY A 222 -9.81 -8.84 7.47
CA GLY A 222 -9.40 -9.81 8.48
C GLY A 222 -10.02 -11.20 8.36
N LYS A 223 -10.61 -11.55 7.20
CA LYS A 223 -11.14 -12.89 6.94
C LYS A 223 -10.05 -13.97 6.78
N ILE A 224 -8.83 -13.54 6.49
CA ILE A 224 -7.63 -14.40 6.43
C ILE A 224 -6.66 -14.03 7.54
N GLY A 225 -5.69 -14.90 7.80
CA GLY A 225 -4.68 -14.69 8.83
C GLY A 225 -5.08 -15.20 10.21
N THR A 226 -4.16 -15.04 11.16
CA THR A 226 -4.27 -15.46 12.56
C THR A 226 -4.70 -14.31 13.47
N ILE A 227 -5.00 -14.61 14.74
CA ILE A 227 -5.23 -13.57 15.78
C ILE A 227 -4.00 -12.67 15.92
N MET A 228 -2.80 -13.24 15.85
CA MET A 228 -1.55 -12.49 15.90
C MET A 228 -1.42 -11.50 14.72
N ASP A 229 -1.83 -11.90 13.52
CA ASP A 229 -1.83 -11.02 12.36
C ASP A 229 -2.77 -9.81 12.54
N ARG A 230 -3.92 -10.01 13.19
CA ARG A 230 -4.86 -8.92 13.51
C ARG A 230 -4.29 -7.96 14.55
N ILE A 231 -3.55 -8.48 15.53
CA ILE A 231 -2.84 -7.66 16.52
C ILE A 231 -1.74 -6.84 15.81
N LEU A 232 -0.98 -7.46 14.92
CA LEU A 232 0.02 -6.75 14.12
C LEU A 232 -0.61 -5.64 13.27
N LEU A 233 -1.74 -5.90 12.62
CA LEU A 233 -2.46 -4.89 11.84
C LEU A 233 -2.92 -3.70 12.70
N PHE A 234 -3.27 -3.94 13.96
CA PHE A 234 -3.60 -2.87 14.91
C PHE A 234 -2.38 -2.00 15.27
N CYS A 235 -1.20 -2.61 15.38
CA CYS A 235 0.05 -1.93 15.72
C CYS A 235 0.74 -1.26 14.51
N TYR A 236 0.47 -1.75 13.30
CA TYR A 236 1.04 -1.23 12.06
C TYR A 236 -0.01 -0.43 11.29
N ARG A 237 0.37 0.73 10.82
CA ARG A 237 -0.45 1.56 9.94
C ARG A 237 0.30 1.82 8.65
N TYR A 238 -0.45 1.78 7.54
CA TYR A 238 0.07 2.25 6.27
C TYR A 238 0.35 3.75 6.33
N ASP A 239 1.57 4.14 6.00
CA ASP A 239 2.00 5.53 5.90
C ASP A 239 1.99 5.94 4.42
N PRO A 240 1.07 6.83 4.00
CA PRO A 240 0.99 7.28 2.62
C PRO A 240 2.24 8.02 2.12
N GLN A 241 3.00 8.67 3.01
CA GLN A 241 4.20 9.42 2.63
C GLN A 241 5.37 8.49 2.32
N THR A 242 5.60 7.50 3.18
CA THR A 242 6.65 6.49 2.97
C THR A 242 6.20 5.31 2.13
N ARG A 243 4.88 5.22 1.84
CA ARG A 243 4.23 4.13 1.07
C ARG A 243 4.55 2.72 1.61
N LYS A 244 4.69 2.61 2.94
CA LYS A 244 5.03 1.37 3.66
C LYS A 244 4.21 1.26 4.95
N TYR A 245 4.13 0.05 5.49
CA TYR A 245 3.60 -0.14 6.83
C TYR A 245 4.63 0.26 7.88
N SER A 246 4.27 1.20 8.75
CA SER A 246 5.08 1.64 9.88
C SER A 246 4.38 1.37 11.21
N ILE A 247 5.16 1.22 12.27
CA ILE A 247 4.61 1.03 13.63
C ILE A 247 3.88 2.32 14.04
N TYR A 248 2.61 2.18 14.41
CA TYR A 248 1.82 3.28 14.94
C TYR A 248 2.18 3.49 16.41
N LEU A 249 3.29 4.19 16.64
CA LEU A 249 3.92 4.38 17.96
C LEU A 249 2.93 4.86 19.03
N THR A 250 2.02 5.76 18.67
CA THR A 250 0.99 6.27 19.58
C THR A 250 0.10 5.16 20.16
N LYS A 251 -0.31 4.18 19.33
CA LYS A 251 -1.14 3.05 19.79
C LYS A 251 -0.36 2.10 20.69
N VAL A 252 0.89 1.84 20.36
CA VAL A 252 1.79 1.02 21.20
C VAL A 252 2.01 1.70 22.54
N MET A 253 2.26 3.00 22.56
CA MET A 253 2.40 3.77 23.81
C MET A 253 1.11 3.79 24.62
N GLN A 254 -0.05 4.00 24.00
CA GLN A 254 -1.35 3.97 24.68
C GLN A 254 -1.62 2.61 25.34
N ALA A 255 -1.34 1.51 24.63
CA ALA A 255 -1.47 0.16 25.19
C ALA A 255 -0.51 -0.08 26.36
N GLY A 256 0.74 0.37 26.23
CA GLY A 256 1.74 0.29 27.30
C GLY A 256 1.36 1.09 28.54
N CYS A 257 0.93 2.34 28.36
CA CYS A 257 0.44 3.19 29.46
C CYS A 257 -0.79 2.59 30.14
N GLY A 258 -1.77 2.08 29.36
CA GLY A 258 -2.96 1.43 29.92
C GLY A 258 -2.61 0.20 30.76
N LEU A 259 -1.71 -0.65 30.28
CA LEU A 259 -1.23 -1.82 31.01
C LEU A 259 -0.52 -1.43 32.32
N THR A 260 0.33 -0.42 32.26
CA THR A 260 1.05 0.11 33.44
C THR A 260 0.07 0.64 34.49
N LEU A 261 -0.95 1.38 34.08
CA LEU A 261 -2.00 1.90 34.96
C LEU A 261 -2.82 0.77 35.59
N LEU A 262 -3.15 -0.29 34.86
CA LEU A 262 -3.87 -1.45 35.39
C LEU A 262 -3.03 -2.21 36.43
N ILE A 263 -1.75 -2.46 36.13
CA ILE A 263 -0.84 -3.16 37.08
C ILE A 263 -0.65 -2.33 38.34
N PHE A 264 -0.32 -1.04 38.18
CA PHE A 264 -0.04 -0.16 39.31
C PHE A 264 -1.30 0.15 40.12
N GLY A 265 -2.43 0.40 39.48
CA GLY A 265 -3.73 0.60 40.12
C GLY A 265 -4.21 -0.64 40.85
N GLY A 266 -4.04 -1.82 40.28
CA GLY A 266 -4.34 -3.11 40.91
C GLY A 266 -3.46 -3.36 42.15
N TYR A 267 -2.15 -3.07 42.05
CA TYR A 267 -1.22 -3.18 43.16
C TYR A 267 -1.63 -2.25 44.32
N LEU A 268 -1.92 -0.97 44.03
CA LEU A 268 -2.36 -0.01 45.06
C LEU A 268 -3.69 -0.41 45.69
N ALA A 269 -4.65 -0.90 44.91
CA ALA A 269 -5.94 -1.35 45.43
C ALA A 269 -5.78 -2.56 46.35
N LEU A 270 -4.89 -3.49 46.02
CA LEU A 270 -4.57 -4.64 46.89
C LEU A 270 -3.84 -4.20 48.16
N PHE A 271 -2.91 -3.25 48.04
CA PHE A 271 -2.19 -2.68 49.16
C PHE A 271 -3.15 -2.01 50.17
N TRP A 272 -4.02 -1.12 49.73
CA TRP A 272 -5.02 -0.46 50.57
C TRP A 272 -6.05 -1.42 51.18
N ARG A 273 -6.44 -2.48 50.45
CA ARG A 273 -7.31 -3.53 51.02
C ARG A 273 -6.63 -4.30 52.15
N ARG A 274 -5.32 -4.51 52.07
CA ARG A 274 -4.55 -5.15 53.14
C ARG A 274 -4.43 -4.25 54.37
N GLU A 275 -4.14 -2.98 54.20
CA GLU A 275 -4.08 -2.01 55.32
C GLU A 275 -5.45 -1.90 56.03
N ARG A 276 -6.54 -1.82 55.32
CA ARG A 276 -7.90 -1.74 55.92
C ARG A 276 -8.33 -2.99 56.65
N LYS A 277 -7.73 -4.15 56.40
CA LYS A 277 -8.02 -5.40 57.10
C LYS A 277 -7.11 -5.65 58.29
N GLY A 278 -6.02 -4.89 58.42
CA GLY A 278 -5.06 -4.99 59.54
C GLY A 278 -5.25 -3.93 60.60
N ALA A 279 -6.18 -2.98 60.41
CA ALA A 279 -6.64 -2.00 61.41
C ALA A 279 -8.04 -2.40 61.92
#